data_36c13a317a71343f37ef11d8ed815c5d
#
_entry.id   36c13a317a71343f37ef11d8ed815c5d
#
_cell.length_a   1.000
_cell.length_b   1.000
_cell.length_c   1.000
_cell.angle_alpha   90.00
_cell.angle_beta   90.00
_cell.angle_gamma   90.00
#
_symmetry.space_group_name_H-M   'P 1'
#
loop_
_entity.id
_entity.type
_entity.pdbx_description
1 polymer ?
#
loop_
_entity_poly.entity_id
_entity_poly.type
_entity_poly.pdbx_seq_one_letter_code
_entity_poly.pdbx_strand_id
1 'polypeptide(L)'
;MYTFLLFDLDHTLLDFDTAEEVALTQFLKDQGVQDIQAFKDYYKPMNQGLWKDLEQKKISKKDLINSRFAIAFAHFGRQVDGEEMALRYQDYISQQGQSFPGAVDLLAELEERGYQLYGATNGVTAIQQGRLKQSAITPYFKEIFISEQLGTQKPEVAFYEKI
;
A
#
# COMPACT_ATOMS: atom_id res chain seq x y z
N MET A 1 30.88 -7.54 5.15
CA MET A 1 30.40 -6.42 4.32
C MET A 1 29.08 -6.84 3.67
N TYR A 2 28.03 -6.05 3.82
CA TYR A 2 26.75 -6.35 3.18
C TYR A 2 26.85 -6.09 1.68
N THR A 3 26.29 -6.98 0.86
CA THR A 3 26.29 -6.86 -0.61
C THR A 3 24.92 -6.52 -1.16
N PHE A 4 23.88 -6.70 -0.37
CA PHE A 4 22.50 -6.37 -0.75
C PHE A 4 21.76 -5.69 0.42
N LEU A 5 20.75 -4.91 0.07
CA LEU A 5 19.88 -4.22 1.00
C LEU A 5 18.42 -4.51 0.65
N LEU A 6 17.64 -4.79 1.67
CA LEU A 6 16.19 -5.03 1.56
C LEU A 6 15.45 -3.84 2.16
N PHE A 7 14.63 -3.17 1.35
CA PHE A 7 13.85 -2.00 1.75
C PHE A 7 12.38 -2.34 1.93
N ASP A 8 11.79 -1.85 3.00
CA ASP A 8 10.35 -1.62 3.06
C ASP A 8 9.96 -0.51 2.07
N LEU A 9 8.73 -0.52 1.59
CA LEU A 9 8.28 0.44 0.57
C LEU A 9 7.40 1.55 1.15
N ASP A 10 6.20 1.21 1.64
CA ASP A 10 5.25 2.20 2.13
C ASP A 10 5.73 2.85 3.42
N HIS A 11 5.65 4.17 3.48
CA HIS A 11 6.15 5.01 4.59
C HIS A 11 7.68 4.97 4.76
N THR A 12 8.40 4.33 3.84
CA THR A 12 9.87 4.27 3.83
C THR A 12 10.43 4.94 2.57
N LEU A 13 10.05 4.46 1.39
CA LEU A 13 10.44 5.02 0.09
C LEU A 13 9.26 5.58 -0.69
N LEU A 14 8.10 4.92 -0.61
CA LEU A 14 6.85 5.36 -1.21
C LEU A 14 6.04 6.21 -0.24
N ASP A 15 5.61 7.36 -0.72
CA ASP A 15 4.74 8.28 0.01
C ASP A 15 3.29 7.81 -0.06
N PHE A 16 2.95 6.87 0.80
CA PHE A 16 1.61 6.30 0.87
C PHE A 16 0.55 7.35 1.24
N ASP A 17 0.86 8.27 2.14
CA ASP A 17 -0.11 9.29 2.56
C ASP A 17 -0.55 10.17 1.38
N THR A 18 0.38 10.58 0.52
CA THR A 18 0.05 11.30 -0.70
C THR A 18 -0.74 10.44 -1.68
N ALA A 19 -0.33 9.19 -1.87
CA ALA A 19 -1.04 8.25 -2.75
C ALA A 19 -2.48 8.03 -2.29
N GLU A 20 -2.70 7.79 -1.01
CA GLU A 20 -4.02 7.61 -0.41
C GLU A 20 -4.87 8.88 -0.53
N GLU A 21 -4.29 10.04 -0.26
CA GLU A 21 -4.99 11.33 -0.35
C GLU A 21 -5.54 11.58 -1.75
N VAL A 22 -4.73 11.39 -2.77
CA VAL A 22 -5.13 11.56 -4.18
C VAL A 22 -6.18 10.53 -4.58
N ALA A 23 -5.94 9.26 -4.28
CA ALA A 23 -6.83 8.16 -4.66
C ALA A 23 -8.19 8.26 -3.96
N LEU A 24 -8.23 8.53 -2.66
CA LEU A 24 -9.48 8.70 -1.91
C LEU A 24 -10.28 9.90 -2.43
N THR A 25 -9.63 11.02 -2.70
CA THR A 25 -10.31 12.21 -3.20
C THR A 25 -11.04 11.91 -4.52
N GLN A 26 -10.37 11.28 -5.46
CA GLN A 26 -10.97 10.93 -6.75
C GLN A 26 -12.09 9.89 -6.60
N PHE A 27 -11.81 8.82 -5.84
CA PHE A 27 -12.79 7.77 -5.59
C PHE A 27 -14.06 8.30 -4.92
N LEU A 28 -13.93 9.11 -3.87
CA LEU A 28 -15.07 9.62 -3.13
C LEU A 28 -15.88 10.64 -3.95
N LYS A 29 -15.24 11.45 -4.79
CA LYS A 29 -15.93 12.31 -5.74
C LYS A 29 -16.79 11.49 -6.70
N ASP A 30 -16.23 10.44 -7.28
CA ASP A 30 -16.95 9.57 -8.23
C ASP A 30 -18.07 8.79 -7.56
N GLN A 31 -17.96 8.51 -6.26
CA GLN A 31 -19.03 7.91 -5.46
C GLN A 31 -20.10 8.91 -4.98
N GLY A 32 -19.96 10.18 -5.29
CA GLY A 32 -20.93 11.21 -4.92
C GLY A 32 -20.93 11.55 -3.42
N VAL A 33 -19.83 11.35 -2.72
CA VAL A 33 -19.70 11.70 -1.30
C VAL A 33 -19.70 13.22 -1.14
N GLN A 34 -20.61 13.75 -0.31
CA GLN A 34 -20.80 15.19 -0.12
C GLN A 34 -19.65 15.81 0.70
N ASP A 35 -19.36 15.23 1.86
CA ASP A 35 -18.30 15.69 2.76
C ASP A 35 -17.12 14.71 2.71
N ILE A 36 -16.26 14.94 1.71
CA ILE A 36 -15.07 14.10 1.47
C ILE A 36 -14.11 14.16 2.66
N GLN A 37 -13.92 15.32 3.26
CA GLN A 37 -12.98 15.46 4.37
C GLN A 37 -13.46 14.71 5.61
N ALA A 38 -14.73 14.79 5.95
CA ALA A 38 -15.31 14.03 7.05
C ALA A 38 -15.18 12.52 6.82
N PHE A 39 -15.37 12.05 5.60
CA PHE A 39 -15.19 10.64 5.24
C PHE A 39 -13.74 10.21 5.47
N LYS A 40 -12.76 10.98 5.00
CA LYS A 40 -11.34 10.70 5.19
C LYS A 40 -10.95 10.69 6.66
N ASP A 41 -11.44 11.63 7.43
CA ASP A 41 -11.15 11.73 8.86
C ASP A 41 -11.63 10.50 9.66
N TYR A 42 -12.71 9.87 9.21
CA TYR A 42 -13.16 8.60 9.75
C TYR A 42 -12.40 7.40 9.17
N TYR A 43 -12.26 7.37 7.84
CA TYR A 43 -11.70 6.22 7.12
C TYR A 43 -10.23 5.96 7.46
N LYS A 44 -9.38 6.99 7.48
CA LYS A 44 -7.94 6.80 7.66
C LYS A 44 -7.56 6.14 8.97
N PRO A 45 -8.04 6.60 10.14
CA PRO A 45 -7.74 5.91 11.41
C PRO A 45 -8.35 4.52 11.48
N MET A 46 -9.56 4.33 10.96
CA MET A 46 -10.23 3.03 10.90
C MET A 46 -9.43 2.04 10.06
N ASN A 47 -8.99 2.44 8.88
CA ASN A 47 -8.17 1.63 7.99
C ASN A 47 -6.82 1.27 8.62
N GLN A 48 -6.15 2.22 9.27
CA GLN A 48 -4.92 1.95 10.02
C GLN A 48 -5.12 0.91 11.13
N GLY A 49 -6.25 0.99 11.83
CA GLY A 49 -6.63 0.00 12.84
C GLY A 49 -6.81 -1.41 12.27
N LEU A 50 -7.45 -1.53 11.11
CA LEU A 50 -7.61 -2.81 10.41
C LEU A 50 -6.27 -3.42 9.99
N TRP A 51 -5.33 -2.61 9.49
CA TRP A 51 -3.99 -3.09 9.14
C TRP A 51 -3.20 -3.57 10.35
N LYS A 52 -3.34 -2.91 11.52
CA LYS A 52 -2.78 -3.40 12.79
C LYS A 52 -3.41 -4.72 13.22
N ASP A 53 -4.72 -4.86 13.05
CA ASP A 53 -5.42 -6.12 13.33
C ASP A 53 -4.93 -7.26 12.43
N LEU A 54 -4.63 -6.97 11.17
CA LEU A 54 -4.03 -7.91 10.24
C LEU A 54 -2.63 -8.36 10.70
N GLU A 55 -1.78 -7.43 11.13
CA GLU A 55 -0.46 -7.74 11.66
C GLU A 55 -0.54 -8.64 12.90
N GLN A 56 -1.57 -8.46 13.73
CA GLN A 56 -1.86 -9.25 14.92
C GLN A 56 -2.66 -10.53 14.61
N LYS A 57 -2.91 -10.84 13.34
CA LYS A 57 -3.68 -12.00 12.86
C LYS A 57 -5.13 -12.06 13.38
N LYS A 58 -5.72 -10.91 13.71
CA LYS A 58 -7.12 -10.79 14.15
C LYS A 58 -8.12 -10.76 13.00
N ILE A 59 -7.65 -10.40 11.80
CA ILE A 59 -8.44 -10.31 10.58
C ILE A 59 -7.61 -10.82 9.41
N SER A 60 -8.25 -11.42 8.40
CA SER A 60 -7.59 -11.77 7.14
C SER A 60 -7.44 -10.54 6.23
N LYS A 61 -6.47 -10.56 5.34
CA LYS A 61 -6.32 -9.48 4.34
C LYS A 61 -7.56 -9.34 3.46
N LYS A 62 -8.16 -10.45 3.05
CA LYS A 62 -9.39 -10.45 2.27
C LYS A 62 -10.53 -9.76 3.01
N ASP A 63 -10.73 -10.07 4.27
CA ASP A 63 -11.79 -9.45 5.08
C ASP A 63 -11.52 -7.97 5.29
N LEU A 64 -10.26 -7.57 5.54
CA LEU A 64 -9.86 -6.18 5.64
C LEU A 64 -10.23 -5.40 4.36
N ILE A 65 -9.80 -5.88 3.22
CA ILE A 65 -10.02 -5.21 1.92
C ILE A 65 -11.51 -5.12 1.60
N ASN A 66 -12.27 -6.20 1.84
CA ASN A 66 -13.69 -6.26 1.48
C ASN A 66 -14.61 -5.59 2.49
N SER A 67 -14.15 -5.26 3.70
CA SER A 67 -14.97 -4.65 4.74
C SER A 67 -14.75 -3.15 4.95
N ARG A 68 -13.54 -2.63 4.69
CA ARG A 68 -13.16 -1.26 5.06
C ARG A 68 -14.07 -0.18 4.50
N PHE A 69 -14.45 -0.26 3.23
CA PHE A 69 -15.37 0.72 2.64
C PHE A 69 -16.81 0.50 3.06
N ALA A 70 -17.24 -0.75 3.23
CA ALA A 70 -18.57 -1.05 3.78
C ALA A 70 -18.74 -0.42 5.16
N ILE A 71 -17.74 -0.55 6.03
CA ILE A 71 -17.72 0.06 7.38
C ILE A 71 -17.80 1.59 7.27
N ALA A 72 -16.93 2.20 6.45
CA ALA A 72 -16.88 3.65 6.34
C ALA A 72 -18.15 4.26 5.75
N PHE A 73 -18.70 3.69 4.67
CA PHE A 73 -19.95 4.18 4.10
C PHE A 73 -21.14 3.99 5.04
N ALA A 74 -21.19 2.85 5.77
CA ALA A 74 -22.24 2.60 6.75
C ALA A 74 -22.21 3.63 7.90
N HIS A 75 -21.04 4.07 8.33
CA HIS A 75 -20.89 5.14 9.31
C HIS A 75 -21.60 6.44 8.88
N PHE A 76 -21.61 6.74 7.59
CA PHE A 76 -22.29 7.90 6.99
C PHE A 76 -23.69 7.56 6.46
N GLY A 77 -24.28 6.44 6.86
CA GLY A 77 -25.66 6.07 6.53
C GLY A 77 -25.88 5.51 5.14
N ARG A 78 -24.80 5.09 4.44
CA ARG A 78 -24.89 4.51 3.10
C ARG A 78 -24.44 3.04 3.12
N GLN A 79 -25.28 2.13 2.67
CA GLN A 79 -24.89 0.75 2.48
C GLN A 79 -24.34 0.52 1.08
N VAL A 80 -23.19 -0.12 1.00
CA VAL A 80 -22.49 -0.44 -0.24
C VAL A 80 -21.95 -1.86 -0.21
N ASP A 81 -21.71 -2.43 -1.39
CA ASP A 81 -20.92 -3.65 -1.52
C ASP A 81 -19.43 -3.32 -1.30
N GLY A 82 -18.85 -3.78 -0.19
CA GLY A 82 -17.48 -3.51 0.19
C GLY A 82 -16.46 -4.06 -0.78
N GLU A 83 -16.72 -5.23 -1.38
CA GLU A 83 -15.84 -5.81 -2.40
C GLU A 83 -15.84 -4.97 -3.68
N GLU A 84 -17.01 -4.56 -4.14
CA GLU A 84 -17.14 -3.66 -5.30
C GLU A 84 -16.41 -2.34 -5.08
N MET A 85 -16.59 -1.72 -3.91
CA MET A 85 -15.91 -0.47 -3.56
C MET A 85 -14.40 -0.65 -3.49
N ALA A 86 -13.93 -1.77 -2.97
CA ALA A 86 -12.51 -2.09 -2.93
C ALA A 86 -11.90 -2.18 -4.35
N LEU A 87 -12.59 -2.83 -5.28
CA LEU A 87 -12.14 -2.93 -6.67
C LEU A 87 -12.11 -1.57 -7.36
N ARG A 88 -13.12 -0.72 -7.13
CA ARG A 88 -13.14 0.63 -7.68
C ARG A 88 -12.02 1.50 -7.11
N TYR A 89 -11.81 1.46 -5.81
CA TYR A 89 -10.71 2.20 -5.17
C TYR A 89 -9.34 1.74 -5.66
N GLN A 90 -9.18 0.44 -5.90
CA GLN A 90 -7.94 -0.14 -6.44
C GLN A 90 -7.51 0.54 -7.75
N ASP A 91 -8.45 0.90 -8.63
CA ASP A 91 -8.15 1.58 -9.89
C ASP A 91 -7.48 2.94 -9.68
N TYR A 92 -7.83 3.64 -8.60
CA TYR A 92 -7.23 4.94 -8.28
C TYR A 92 -5.89 4.80 -7.58
N ILE A 93 -5.82 3.98 -6.52
CA ILE A 93 -4.60 3.86 -5.72
C ILE A 93 -3.45 3.19 -6.48
N SER A 94 -3.75 2.25 -7.36
CA SER A 94 -2.74 1.56 -8.18
C SER A 94 -2.04 2.49 -9.21
N GLN A 95 -2.58 3.66 -9.48
CA GLN A 95 -1.97 4.68 -10.35
C GLN A 95 -1.03 5.63 -9.60
N GLN A 96 -0.92 5.51 -8.27
CA GLN A 96 -0.20 6.46 -7.42
C GLN A 96 1.16 5.91 -7.01
N GLY A 97 2.23 6.38 -7.67
CA GLY A 97 3.60 5.92 -7.47
C GLY A 97 4.54 6.95 -6.80
N GLN A 98 4.00 7.94 -6.09
CA GLN A 98 4.81 8.98 -5.46
C GLN A 98 5.81 8.40 -4.48
N SER A 99 7.07 8.85 -4.57
CA SER A 99 8.13 8.55 -3.62
C SER A 99 8.46 9.76 -2.76
N PHE A 100 9.04 9.51 -1.58
CA PHE A 100 9.52 10.60 -0.74
C PHE A 100 10.65 11.38 -1.43
N PRO A 101 10.78 12.69 -1.15
CA PRO A 101 11.94 13.48 -1.58
C PRO A 101 13.24 12.80 -1.12
N GLY A 102 14.20 12.67 -2.03
CA GLY A 102 15.48 12.03 -1.74
C GLY A 102 15.51 10.50 -1.86
N ALA A 103 14.38 9.82 -2.01
CA ALA A 103 14.35 8.36 -2.15
C ALA A 103 15.10 7.89 -3.40
N VAL A 104 14.86 8.51 -4.55
CA VAL A 104 15.55 8.18 -5.80
C VAL A 104 17.05 8.45 -5.70
N ASP A 105 17.44 9.59 -5.14
CA ASP A 105 18.86 9.94 -4.97
C ASP A 105 19.59 8.95 -4.05
N LEU A 106 18.94 8.54 -2.96
CA LEU A 106 19.48 7.53 -2.04
C LEU A 106 19.71 6.19 -2.76
N LEU A 107 18.71 5.71 -3.52
CA LEU A 107 18.81 4.43 -4.22
C LEU A 107 19.89 4.48 -5.31
N ALA A 108 19.99 5.59 -6.04
CA ALA A 108 21.02 5.79 -7.05
C ALA A 108 22.43 5.75 -6.43
N GLU A 109 22.63 6.44 -5.30
CA GLU A 109 23.91 6.44 -4.60
C GLU A 109 24.29 5.04 -4.07
N LEU A 110 23.32 4.29 -3.54
CA LEU A 110 23.58 2.94 -3.06
C LEU A 110 23.94 1.98 -4.21
N GLU A 111 23.28 2.11 -5.34
CA GLU A 111 23.60 1.34 -6.55
C GLU A 111 25.01 1.65 -7.04
N GLU A 112 25.40 2.93 -7.11
CA GLU A 112 26.75 3.37 -7.48
C GLU A 112 27.83 2.82 -6.53
N ARG A 113 27.49 2.64 -5.25
CA ARG A 113 28.36 2.00 -4.26
C ARG A 113 28.44 0.48 -4.38
N GLY A 114 27.70 -0.12 -5.32
CA GLY A 114 27.74 -1.54 -5.61
C GLY A 114 26.78 -2.40 -4.82
N TYR A 115 25.83 -1.81 -4.09
CA TYR A 115 24.78 -2.56 -3.42
C TYR A 115 23.74 -3.07 -4.39
N GLN A 116 23.26 -4.29 -4.16
CA GLN A 116 22.08 -4.83 -4.84
C GLN A 116 20.85 -4.49 -4.00
N LEU A 117 19.83 -3.88 -4.63
CA LEU A 117 18.68 -3.35 -3.93
C LEU A 117 17.44 -4.24 -4.17
N TYR A 118 16.75 -4.56 -3.10
CA TYR A 118 15.52 -5.36 -3.09
C TYR A 118 14.44 -4.66 -2.27
N GLY A 119 13.19 -4.84 -2.67
CA GLY A 119 12.03 -4.33 -1.94
C GLY A 119 11.23 -5.45 -1.31
N ALA A 120 10.54 -5.16 -0.20
CA ALA A 120 9.64 -6.09 0.47
C ALA A 120 8.39 -5.35 0.98
N THR A 121 7.20 -5.80 0.60
CA THR A 121 5.94 -5.16 0.96
C THR A 121 4.87 -6.16 1.38
N ASN A 122 4.07 -5.78 2.39
CA ASN A 122 2.85 -6.49 2.78
C ASN A 122 1.59 -5.98 2.05
N GLY A 123 1.74 -5.08 1.09
CA GLY A 123 0.63 -4.50 0.36
C GLY A 123 -0.11 -5.49 -0.54
N VAL A 124 -1.24 -5.05 -1.08
CA VAL A 124 -2.05 -5.82 -2.04
C VAL A 124 -1.32 -5.88 -3.38
N THR A 125 -1.16 -7.06 -3.94
CA THR A 125 -0.36 -7.30 -5.15
C THR A 125 -0.76 -6.39 -6.31
N ALA A 126 -2.03 -6.33 -6.68
CA ALA A 126 -2.50 -5.52 -7.81
C ALA A 126 -2.24 -4.01 -7.58
N ILE A 127 -2.41 -3.55 -6.34
CA ILE A 127 -2.13 -2.15 -5.97
C ILE A 127 -0.64 -1.87 -6.08
N GLN A 128 0.20 -2.69 -5.45
CA GLN A 128 1.65 -2.47 -5.41
C GLN A 128 2.28 -2.58 -6.80
N GLN A 129 1.87 -3.53 -7.61
CA GLN A 129 2.36 -3.65 -8.99
C GLN A 129 2.01 -2.40 -9.81
N GLY A 130 0.80 -1.88 -9.70
CA GLY A 130 0.38 -0.66 -10.39
C GLY A 130 1.17 0.56 -9.91
N ARG A 131 1.33 0.73 -8.61
CA ARG A 131 2.09 1.83 -8.00
C ARG A 131 3.56 1.80 -8.41
N LEU A 132 4.19 0.64 -8.37
CA LEU A 132 5.57 0.45 -8.77
C LEU A 132 5.79 0.72 -10.26
N LYS A 133 4.83 0.38 -11.11
CA LYS A 133 4.87 0.71 -12.53
C LYS A 133 4.92 2.22 -12.79
N GLN A 134 4.33 3.02 -11.91
CA GLN A 134 4.31 4.48 -11.99
C GLN A 134 5.46 5.14 -11.23
N SER A 135 6.19 4.41 -10.38
CA SER A 135 7.16 5.00 -9.47
C SER A 135 8.57 5.09 -10.08
N ALA A 136 9.24 6.21 -9.80
CA ALA A 136 10.63 6.44 -10.19
C ALA A 136 11.64 5.55 -9.43
N ILE A 137 11.26 4.94 -8.31
CA ILE A 137 12.17 4.07 -7.53
C ILE A 137 12.34 2.68 -8.13
N THR A 138 11.37 2.20 -8.89
CA THR A 138 11.29 0.82 -9.38
C THR A 138 12.53 0.35 -10.15
N PRO A 139 13.13 1.15 -11.05
CA PRO A 139 14.30 0.71 -11.84
C PRO A 139 15.54 0.35 -11.01
N TYR A 140 15.63 0.82 -9.76
CA TYR A 140 16.77 0.57 -8.88
C TYR A 140 16.73 -0.80 -8.21
N PHE A 141 15.57 -1.45 -8.17
CA PHE A 141 15.40 -2.74 -7.52
C PHE A 141 15.66 -3.90 -8.47
N LYS A 142 16.43 -4.87 -8.01
CA LYS A 142 16.59 -6.15 -8.72
C LYS A 142 15.32 -6.98 -8.66
N GLU A 143 14.67 -6.99 -7.51
CA GLU A 143 13.41 -7.66 -7.29
C GLU A 143 12.65 -7.00 -6.14
N ILE A 144 11.32 -7.08 -6.20
CA ILE A 144 10.43 -6.62 -5.15
C ILE A 144 9.54 -7.79 -4.74
N PHE A 145 9.61 -8.15 -3.46
CA PHE A 145 8.87 -9.26 -2.87
C PHE A 145 7.55 -8.76 -2.30
N ILE A 146 6.45 -9.32 -2.78
CA ILE A 146 5.10 -9.00 -2.32
C ILE A 146 4.58 -10.20 -1.51
N SER A 147 4.16 -9.96 -0.26
CA SER A 147 3.76 -11.00 0.68
C SER A 147 2.69 -11.95 0.15
N GLU A 148 1.69 -11.44 -0.58
CA GLU A 148 0.64 -12.27 -1.17
C GLU A 148 1.18 -13.29 -2.18
N GLN A 149 2.22 -12.95 -2.92
CA GLN A 149 2.87 -13.85 -3.88
C GLN A 149 3.70 -14.92 -3.20
N LEU A 150 4.23 -14.63 -2.00
CA LEU A 150 5.03 -15.57 -1.20
C LEU A 150 4.19 -16.46 -0.29
N GLY A 151 2.94 -16.08 -0.04
CA GLY A 151 2.06 -16.78 0.91
C GLY A 151 2.45 -16.61 2.37
N THR A 152 3.25 -15.62 2.69
CA THR A 152 3.71 -15.26 4.04
C THR A 152 4.03 -13.78 4.07
N GLN A 153 3.98 -13.14 5.24
CA GLN A 153 4.11 -11.69 5.37
C GLN A 153 5.16 -11.29 6.41
N LYS A 154 5.66 -10.07 6.28
CA LYS A 154 6.52 -9.48 7.32
C LYS A 154 5.69 -9.26 8.61
N PRO A 155 6.21 -9.49 9.79
CA PRO A 155 7.60 -9.88 10.13
C PRO A 155 7.80 -11.40 10.32
N GLU A 156 7.00 -12.25 9.71
CA GLU A 156 7.13 -13.72 9.85
C GLU A 156 8.50 -14.20 9.36
N VAL A 157 9.13 -15.09 10.11
CA VAL A 157 10.43 -15.69 9.74
C VAL A 157 10.35 -16.34 8.36
N ALA A 158 9.24 -17.05 8.08
CA ALA A 158 9.01 -17.70 6.80
C ALA A 158 9.06 -16.73 5.60
N PHE A 159 8.73 -15.45 5.78
CA PHE A 159 8.86 -14.45 4.73
C PHE A 159 10.35 -14.28 4.34
N TYR A 160 11.21 -14.11 5.32
CA TYR A 160 12.64 -13.87 5.09
C TYR A 160 13.39 -15.14 4.64
N GLU A 161 12.87 -16.33 4.93
CA GLU A 161 13.42 -17.59 4.44
C GLU A 161 13.13 -17.85 2.95
N LYS A 162 12.13 -17.17 2.39
CA LYS A 162 11.69 -17.33 0.99
C LYS A 162 12.35 -16.36 0.02
N ILE A 163 13.07 -15.37 0.51
CA ILE A 163 13.66 -14.30 -0.31
C ILE A 163 15.19 -14.33 -0.35
#